data_8d7b324b3ce33347fc746778266db7ff
#
_entry.id   8d7b324b3ce33347fc746778266db7ff
#
_cell.length_a   1.000
_cell.length_b   1.000
_cell.length_c   1.000
_cell.angle_alpha   90.00
_cell.angle_beta   90.00
_cell.angle_gamma   90.00
#
_symmetry.space_group_name_H-M   'P 1'
#
loop_
_entity.id
_entity.type
_entity.pdbx_description
1 polymer ?
#
loop_
_entity_poly.entity_id
_entity_poly.type
_entity_poly.pdbx_seq_one_letter_code
_entity_poly.pdbx_strand_id
1 'polypeptide(L)'
;RGLRSGLPLRPIDVDALLIATREADFSRVTGHFVTHAVLPRTAVAIHLAGSLSATAISDLRAVTAGVAQMHPLVAFASARRAPCLRGAHATVGGDAAAVRIACRIASDVGLVPRRFAQLDLSAYHAAAGLVANGAAALVAAGQQLLVAAGVPTEKAPLLLGPLLRSVAQNVENLGM
;
A
#
# COMPACT_ATOMS: atom_id res chain seq x y z
N ARG A 1 -13.02 -15.92 -13.23
CA ARG A 1 -12.00 -16.01 -14.30
C ARG A 1 -10.68 -16.34 -13.64
N GLY A 2 -9.90 -17.33 -14.16
CA GLY A 2 -8.63 -17.74 -13.58
C GLY A 2 -7.55 -16.66 -13.67
N LEU A 3 -6.57 -16.70 -12.77
CA LEU A 3 -5.39 -15.83 -12.80
C LEU A 3 -4.56 -16.16 -14.06
N ARG A 4 -4.08 -15.12 -14.75
CA ARG A 4 -3.15 -15.24 -15.87
C ARG A 4 -1.82 -14.62 -15.46
N SER A 5 -0.71 -15.21 -15.89
CA SER A 5 0.62 -14.66 -15.72
C SER A 5 1.02 -13.81 -16.93
N GLY A 6 1.86 -12.79 -16.69
CA GLY A 6 2.37 -11.89 -17.73
C GLY A 6 1.46 -10.69 -18.01
N LEU A 7 1.99 -9.74 -18.79
CA LEU A 7 1.25 -8.56 -19.22
C LEU A 7 0.38 -8.91 -20.45
N PRO A 8 -0.87 -8.38 -20.54
CA PRO A 8 -1.79 -8.73 -21.60
C PRO A 8 -1.33 -8.17 -22.95
N LEU A 9 -1.44 -8.97 -24.01
CA LEU A 9 -1.18 -8.56 -25.40
C LEU A 9 -2.46 -8.32 -26.20
N ARG A 10 -3.64 -8.54 -25.59
CA ARG A 10 -4.95 -8.34 -26.22
C ARG A 10 -5.78 -7.42 -25.35
N PRO A 11 -6.75 -6.69 -25.93
CA PRO A 11 -7.66 -5.84 -25.17
C PRO A 11 -8.28 -6.58 -23.98
N ILE A 12 -8.31 -5.91 -22.83
CA ILE A 12 -8.94 -6.37 -21.60
C ILE A 12 -10.08 -5.41 -21.23
N ASP A 13 -11.18 -5.97 -20.73
CA ASP A 13 -12.32 -5.20 -20.27
C ASP A 13 -12.24 -5.04 -18.75
N VAL A 14 -11.80 -3.87 -18.32
CA VAL A 14 -11.56 -3.54 -16.89
C VAL A 14 -11.86 -2.06 -16.63
N ASP A 15 -12.30 -1.74 -15.42
CA ASP A 15 -12.51 -0.36 -14.98
C ASP A 15 -11.24 0.26 -14.39
N ALA A 16 -10.35 -0.58 -13.86
CA ALA A 16 -9.10 -0.13 -13.23
C ALA A 16 -7.94 -1.11 -13.44
N LEU A 17 -6.76 -0.57 -13.70
CA LEU A 17 -5.47 -1.24 -13.64
C LEU A 17 -4.81 -0.92 -12.30
N LEU A 18 -4.59 -1.93 -11.44
CA LEU A 18 -3.79 -1.78 -10.22
C LEU A 18 -2.35 -2.21 -10.47
N ILE A 19 -1.40 -1.31 -10.24
CA ILE A 19 0.04 -1.55 -10.38
C ILE A 19 0.63 -1.71 -8.97
N ALA A 20 0.86 -2.98 -8.60
CA ALA A 20 1.44 -3.40 -7.32
C ALA A 20 2.83 -4.01 -7.48
N THR A 21 3.57 -3.60 -8.51
CA THR A 21 4.95 -4.03 -8.76
C THR A 21 5.92 -3.15 -7.96
N ARG A 22 7.22 -3.50 -7.99
CA ARG A 22 8.27 -2.62 -7.48
C ARG A 22 8.35 -1.36 -8.34
N GLU A 23 8.74 -0.25 -7.75
CA GLU A 23 8.86 1.05 -8.42
C GLU A 23 9.80 1.00 -9.63
N ALA A 24 10.90 0.23 -9.54
CA ALA A 24 11.83 0.01 -10.64
C ALA A 24 11.20 -0.64 -11.89
N ASP A 25 10.06 -1.31 -11.74
CA ASP A 25 9.33 -1.94 -12.83
C ASP A 25 8.30 -1.01 -13.51
N PHE A 26 8.03 0.19 -12.96
CA PHE A 26 6.97 1.06 -13.45
C PHE A 26 7.12 1.40 -14.93
N SER A 27 8.28 1.87 -15.36
CA SER A 27 8.52 2.23 -16.77
C SER A 27 8.27 1.07 -17.73
N ARG A 28 8.66 -0.15 -17.34
CA ARG A 28 8.41 -1.35 -18.13
C ARG A 28 6.92 -1.67 -18.23
N VAL A 29 6.19 -1.55 -17.10
CA VAL A 29 4.76 -1.83 -17.04
C VAL A 29 3.97 -0.76 -17.79
N THR A 30 4.21 0.53 -17.53
CA THR A 30 3.52 1.63 -18.22
C THR A 30 3.79 1.62 -19.72
N GLY A 31 5.06 1.44 -20.12
CA GLY A 31 5.46 1.34 -21.52
C GLY A 31 4.73 0.23 -22.26
N HIS A 32 4.56 -0.95 -21.63
CA HIS A 32 3.78 -2.04 -22.22
C HIS A 32 2.33 -1.63 -22.51
N PHE A 33 1.62 -1.04 -21.55
CA PHE A 33 0.23 -0.65 -21.71
C PHE A 33 0.05 0.49 -22.71
N VAL A 34 1.00 1.43 -22.77
CA VAL A 34 1.00 2.52 -23.77
C VAL A 34 1.22 1.95 -25.18
N THR A 35 2.22 1.07 -25.34
CA THR A 35 2.57 0.50 -26.65
C THR A 35 1.46 -0.36 -27.24
N HIS A 36 0.86 -1.21 -26.42
CA HIS A 36 -0.14 -2.18 -26.89
C HIS A 36 -1.58 -1.67 -26.81
N ALA A 37 -1.85 -0.54 -26.14
CA ALA A 37 -3.18 0.10 -26.01
C ALA A 37 -4.30 -0.90 -25.65
N VAL A 38 -4.01 -1.84 -24.75
CA VAL A 38 -4.91 -2.94 -24.39
C VAL A 38 -5.95 -2.59 -23.32
N LEU A 39 -5.89 -1.36 -22.76
CA LEU A 39 -6.84 -0.85 -21.77
C LEU A 39 -7.97 -0.08 -22.44
N PRO A 40 -9.23 -0.19 -21.93
CA PRO A 40 -10.29 0.74 -22.31
C PRO A 40 -9.89 2.16 -21.93
N ARG A 41 -10.17 3.14 -22.80
CA ARG A 41 -9.90 4.56 -22.50
C ARG A 41 -10.70 5.09 -21.31
N THR A 42 -11.76 4.39 -20.90
CA THR A 42 -12.54 4.67 -19.71
C THR A 42 -11.93 4.13 -18.42
N ALA A 43 -11.00 3.18 -18.53
CA ALA A 43 -10.29 2.63 -17.38
C ALA A 43 -9.36 3.67 -16.74
N VAL A 44 -9.08 3.51 -15.47
CA VAL A 44 -8.08 4.29 -14.74
C VAL A 44 -6.87 3.44 -14.37
N ALA A 45 -5.71 4.05 -14.20
CA ALA A 45 -4.54 3.36 -13.68
C ALA A 45 -4.17 3.86 -12.29
N ILE A 46 -3.90 2.94 -11.37
CA ILE A 46 -3.64 3.24 -9.96
C ILE A 46 -2.40 2.46 -9.53
N HIS A 47 -1.39 3.14 -9.00
CA HIS A 47 -0.25 2.47 -8.36
C HIS A 47 -0.32 2.53 -6.83
N LEU A 48 0.36 1.57 -6.18
CA LEU A 48 0.31 1.39 -4.73
C LEU A 48 1.59 1.84 -4.01
N ALA A 49 2.55 2.45 -4.70
CA ALA A 49 3.78 2.94 -4.08
C ALA A 49 3.53 4.11 -3.13
N GLY A 50 4.18 4.09 -1.97
CA GLY A 50 3.98 5.09 -0.92
C GLY A 50 4.79 6.37 -1.09
N SER A 51 5.97 6.26 -1.72
CA SER A 51 6.93 7.35 -1.91
C SER A 51 6.73 8.16 -3.21
N LEU A 52 5.88 7.67 -4.12
CA LEU A 52 5.69 8.25 -5.45
C LEU A 52 4.30 8.84 -5.62
N SER A 53 4.21 9.98 -6.30
CA SER A 53 2.92 10.55 -6.69
C SER A 53 2.35 9.85 -7.93
N ALA A 54 1.09 10.13 -8.25
CA ALA A 54 0.44 9.61 -9.47
C ALA A 54 1.21 9.93 -10.76
N THR A 55 2.08 10.94 -10.76
CA THR A 55 2.90 11.30 -11.92
C THR A 55 3.91 10.22 -12.29
N ALA A 56 4.26 9.32 -11.38
CA ALA A 56 5.16 8.20 -11.68
C ALA A 56 4.63 7.24 -12.76
N ILE A 57 3.33 7.29 -13.03
CA ILE A 57 2.68 6.52 -14.10
C ILE A 57 1.94 7.43 -15.09
N SER A 58 2.38 8.69 -15.24
CA SER A 58 1.71 9.72 -16.06
C SER A 58 1.56 9.33 -17.53
N ASP A 59 2.46 8.51 -18.07
CA ASP A 59 2.41 8.03 -19.45
C ASP A 59 1.09 7.30 -19.76
N LEU A 60 0.49 6.67 -18.75
CA LEU A 60 -0.78 5.96 -18.90
C LEU A 60 -1.98 6.89 -19.17
N ARG A 61 -1.85 8.21 -18.94
CA ARG A 61 -2.88 9.18 -19.36
C ARG A 61 -3.15 9.16 -20.86
N ALA A 62 -2.18 8.72 -21.67
CA ALA A 62 -2.35 8.59 -23.11
C ALA A 62 -3.38 7.49 -23.49
N VAL A 63 -3.60 6.51 -22.63
CA VAL A 63 -4.43 5.32 -22.92
C VAL A 63 -5.51 5.04 -21.87
N THR A 64 -5.65 5.89 -20.82
CA THR A 64 -6.64 5.75 -19.75
C THR A 64 -7.35 7.06 -19.45
N ALA A 65 -8.42 7.02 -18.66
CA ALA A 65 -9.19 8.19 -18.22
C ALA A 65 -8.46 9.00 -17.11
N GLY A 66 -7.35 8.50 -16.59
CA GLY A 66 -6.54 9.17 -15.58
C GLY A 66 -5.73 8.23 -14.73
N VAL A 67 -4.84 8.80 -13.93
CA VAL A 67 -3.90 8.07 -13.08
C VAL A 67 -4.05 8.49 -11.62
N ALA A 68 -3.85 7.56 -10.69
CA ALA A 68 -3.84 7.83 -9.26
C ALA A 68 -2.75 7.03 -8.52
N GLN A 69 -2.37 7.54 -7.37
CA GLN A 69 -1.67 6.82 -6.32
C GLN A 69 -2.69 6.44 -5.25
N MET A 70 -2.63 5.20 -4.75
CA MET A 70 -3.39 4.72 -3.61
C MET A 70 -2.46 3.87 -2.73
N HIS A 71 -1.97 4.44 -1.64
CA HIS A 71 -1.04 3.74 -0.75
C HIS A 71 -1.72 3.29 0.54
N PRO A 72 -1.96 1.97 0.74
CA PRO A 72 -2.43 1.43 2.00
C PRO A 72 -1.36 1.60 3.10
N LEU A 73 -1.71 2.27 4.20
CA LEU A 73 -0.84 2.44 5.36
C LEU A 73 -0.94 1.20 6.25
N VAL A 74 -0.39 0.09 5.79
CA VAL A 74 -0.46 -1.23 6.42
C VAL A 74 0.88 -1.95 6.28
N ALA A 75 1.33 -2.62 7.33
CA ALA A 75 2.55 -3.43 7.29
C ALA A 75 2.26 -4.81 6.65
N PHE A 76 2.88 -5.08 5.51
CA PHE A 76 2.82 -6.36 4.80
C PHE A 76 4.05 -7.22 5.17
N ALA A 77 3.88 -8.10 6.14
CA ALA A 77 4.98 -8.93 6.64
C ALA A 77 5.25 -10.17 5.78
N SER A 78 4.30 -10.59 4.94
CA SER A 78 4.41 -11.83 4.15
C SER A 78 3.53 -11.78 2.91
N ALA A 79 4.06 -12.30 1.79
CA ALA A 79 3.27 -12.48 0.56
C ALA A 79 2.19 -13.57 0.69
N ARG A 80 2.31 -14.45 1.70
CA ARG A 80 1.39 -15.60 1.90
C ARG A 80 0.23 -15.27 2.84
N ARG A 81 0.33 -14.21 3.63
CA ARG A 81 -0.68 -13.83 4.62
C ARG A 81 -1.00 -12.35 4.47
N ALA A 82 -2.15 -12.07 3.87
CA ALA A 82 -2.64 -10.71 3.78
C ALA A 82 -2.98 -10.16 5.17
N PRO A 83 -2.59 -8.91 5.49
CA PRO A 83 -2.99 -8.25 6.71
C PRO A 83 -4.49 -7.91 6.67
N CYS A 84 -5.10 -7.67 7.84
CA CYS A 84 -6.43 -7.08 7.91
C CYS A 84 -6.35 -5.62 7.42
N LEU A 85 -7.15 -5.28 6.41
CA LEU A 85 -7.22 -3.92 5.87
C LEU A 85 -8.31 -3.08 6.55
N ARG A 86 -9.25 -3.71 7.25
CA ARG A 86 -10.41 -3.04 7.84
C ARG A 86 -10.00 -1.96 8.85
N GLY A 87 -10.44 -0.73 8.58
CA GLY A 87 -10.17 0.43 9.42
C GLY A 87 -8.79 1.06 9.22
N ALA A 88 -7.85 0.41 8.51
CA ALA A 88 -6.58 1.03 8.17
C ALA A 88 -6.79 2.15 7.14
N HIS A 89 -5.86 3.12 7.11
CA HIS A 89 -5.96 4.23 6.18
C HIS A 89 -5.24 3.95 4.87
N ALA A 90 -5.70 4.63 3.79
CA ALA A 90 -4.97 4.72 2.54
C ALA A 90 -4.88 6.18 2.10
N THR A 91 -3.69 6.66 1.72
CA THR A 91 -3.59 7.95 1.02
C THR A 91 -3.96 7.78 -0.43
N VAL A 92 -4.70 8.75 -0.98
CA VAL A 92 -5.15 8.74 -2.37
C VAL A 92 -4.91 10.11 -2.99
N GLY A 93 -4.23 10.14 -4.14
CA GLY A 93 -3.96 11.36 -4.90
C GLY A 93 -3.87 11.10 -6.40
N GLY A 94 -4.06 12.13 -7.22
CA GLY A 94 -4.00 12.03 -8.68
C GLY A 94 -5.16 12.71 -9.40
N ASP A 95 -5.47 12.24 -10.61
CA ASP A 95 -6.53 12.78 -11.45
C ASP A 95 -7.92 12.48 -10.87
N ALA A 96 -8.85 13.42 -10.97
CA ALA A 96 -10.15 13.33 -10.28
C ALA A 96 -10.96 12.04 -10.60
N ALA A 97 -10.93 11.59 -11.86
CA ALA A 97 -11.60 10.35 -12.28
C ALA A 97 -10.98 9.12 -11.59
N ALA A 98 -9.64 9.02 -11.60
CA ALA A 98 -8.89 7.93 -11.01
C ALA A 98 -9.01 7.92 -9.48
N VAL A 99 -8.96 9.09 -8.84
CA VAL A 99 -9.14 9.23 -7.39
C VAL A 99 -10.51 8.74 -6.93
N ARG A 100 -11.60 9.00 -7.68
CA ARG A 100 -12.93 8.48 -7.32
C ARG A 100 -12.95 6.95 -7.30
N ILE A 101 -12.36 6.33 -8.31
CA ILE A 101 -12.28 4.86 -8.40
C ILE A 101 -11.37 4.30 -7.31
N ALA A 102 -10.20 4.91 -7.08
CA ALA A 102 -9.27 4.51 -6.03
C ALA A 102 -9.90 4.58 -4.63
N CYS A 103 -10.63 5.66 -4.33
CA CYS A 103 -11.35 5.78 -3.05
C CYS A 103 -12.42 4.70 -2.89
N ARG A 104 -13.16 4.36 -3.98
CA ARG A 104 -14.15 3.27 -3.95
C ARG A 104 -13.45 1.94 -3.67
N ILE A 105 -12.40 1.59 -4.42
CA ILE A 105 -11.64 0.36 -4.23
C ILE A 105 -11.11 0.28 -2.79
N ALA A 106 -10.52 1.37 -2.27
CA ALA A 106 -10.06 1.42 -0.89
C ALA A 106 -11.18 1.10 0.11
N SER A 107 -12.34 1.74 -0.04
CA SER A 107 -13.50 1.51 0.84
C SER A 107 -14.05 0.09 0.74
N ASP A 108 -14.14 -0.47 -0.46
CA ASP A 108 -14.66 -1.82 -0.72
C ASP A 108 -13.79 -2.91 -0.05
N VAL A 109 -12.48 -2.66 0.07
CA VAL A 109 -11.58 -3.58 0.79
C VAL A 109 -11.44 -3.24 2.30
N GLY A 110 -12.21 -2.28 2.80
CA GLY A 110 -12.28 -1.90 4.21
C GLY A 110 -11.25 -0.86 4.65
N LEU A 111 -10.49 -0.27 3.74
CA LEU A 111 -9.60 0.86 4.03
C LEU A 111 -10.41 2.17 4.16
N VAL A 112 -9.86 3.11 4.90
CA VAL A 112 -10.37 4.48 5.01
C VAL A 112 -9.54 5.40 4.12
N PRO A 113 -10.04 5.81 2.93
CA PRO A 113 -9.29 6.67 2.03
C PRO A 113 -9.11 8.08 2.62
N ARG A 114 -7.89 8.62 2.52
CA ARG A 114 -7.52 9.97 2.95
C ARG A 114 -6.89 10.73 1.79
N ARG A 115 -7.28 11.99 1.67
CA ARG A 115 -6.75 12.91 0.66
C ARG A 115 -6.15 14.12 1.37
N PHE A 116 -4.94 14.47 0.98
CA PHE A 116 -4.24 15.65 1.50
C PHE A 116 -3.90 16.57 0.32
N ALA A 117 -4.16 17.85 0.46
CA ALA A 117 -3.92 18.84 -0.60
C ALA A 117 -2.43 18.99 -0.94
N GLN A 118 -1.60 18.93 0.11
CA GLN A 118 -0.14 19.00 -0.02
C GLN A 118 0.45 17.94 0.92
N LEU A 119 0.98 16.87 0.35
CA LEU A 119 1.62 15.79 1.11
C LEU A 119 3.02 15.56 0.55
N ASP A 120 4.02 15.75 1.39
CA ASP A 120 5.36 15.26 1.11
C ASP A 120 5.35 13.73 1.24
N LEU A 121 5.27 13.05 0.11
CA LEU A 121 5.19 11.60 0.05
C LEU A 121 6.46 10.92 0.56
N SER A 122 7.62 11.57 0.44
CA SER A 122 8.88 11.04 0.95
C SER A 122 8.91 11.04 2.47
N ALA A 123 8.55 12.17 3.09
CA ALA A 123 8.44 12.28 4.54
C ALA A 123 7.32 11.37 5.09
N TYR A 124 6.17 11.32 4.41
CA TYR A 124 5.07 10.43 4.78
C TYR A 124 5.48 8.96 4.74
N HIS A 125 6.13 8.52 3.68
CA HIS A 125 6.58 7.12 3.55
C HIS A 125 7.69 6.79 4.55
N ALA A 126 8.61 7.73 4.81
CA ALA A 126 9.63 7.58 5.85
C ALA A 126 9.00 7.44 7.24
N ALA A 127 7.98 8.23 7.58
CA ALA A 127 7.26 8.13 8.85
C ALA A 127 6.57 6.76 8.99
N ALA A 128 5.91 6.28 7.93
CA ALA A 128 5.28 4.96 7.91
C ALA A 128 6.31 3.84 8.12
N GLY A 129 7.45 3.91 7.42
CA GLY A 129 8.55 2.96 7.53
C GLY A 129 9.19 2.99 8.93
N LEU A 130 9.39 4.17 9.49
CA LEU A 130 9.93 4.34 10.85
C LEU A 130 9.03 3.65 11.89
N VAL A 131 7.72 3.86 11.82
CA VAL A 131 6.79 3.24 12.77
C VAL A 131 6.71 1.72 12.55
N ALA A 132 6.51 1.26 11.31
CA ALA A 132 6.31 -0.16 11.04
C ALA A 132 7.59 -0.98 11.29
N ASN A 133 8.72 -0.57 10.69
CA ASN A 133 10.00 -1.28 10.82
C ASN A 133 10.65 -1.04 12.19
N GLY A 134 10.53 0.18 12.73
CA GLY A 134 11.02 0.52 14.07
C GLY A 134 10.33 -0.28 15.15
N ALA A 135 9.00 -0.39 15.11
CA ALA A 135 8.25 -1.22 16.05
C ALA A 135 8.67 -2.70 15.96
N ALA A 136 8.84 -3.23 14.74
CA ALA A 136 9.31 -4.60 14.55
C ALA A 136 10.73 -4.82 15.12
N ALA A 137 11.65 -3.87 14.91
CA ALA A 137 13.00 -3.92 15.45
C ALA A 137 13.03 -3.86 16.98
N LEU A 138 12.21 -2.96 17.59
CA LEU A 138 12.09 -2.87 19.05
C LEU A 138 11.51 -4.14 19.66
N VAL A 139 10.50 -4.75 19.03
CA VAL A 139 9.95 -6.04 19.47
C VAL A 139 11.01 -7.13 19.39
N ALA A 140 11.79 -7.19 18.30
CA ALA A 140 12.87 -8.18 18.15
C ALA A 140 13.93 -8.04 19.26
N ALA A 141 14.35 -6.81 19.57
CA ALA A 141 15.27 -6.53 20.68
C ALA A 141 14.66 -6.90 22.04
N GLY A 142 13.41 -6.56 22.27
CA GLY A 142 12.67 -6.93 23.49
C GLY A 142 12.56 -8.44 23.67
N GLN A 143 12.35 -9.21 22.61
CA GLN A 143 12.35 -10.67 22.63
C GLN A 143 13.70 -11.23 23.11
N GLN A 144 14.82 -10.69 22.60
CA GLN A 144 16.15 -11.10 23.03
C GLN A 144 16.37 -10.85 24.53
N LEU A 145 15.93 -9.69 25.03
CA LEU A 145 16.03 -9.35 26.45
C LEU A 145 15.19 -10.29 27.32
N LEU A 146 13.95 -10.62 26.90
CA LEU A 146 13.11 -11.57 27.62
C LEU A 146 13.73 -12.97 27.66
N VAL A 147 14.34 -13.42 26.58
CA VAL A 147 15.05 -14.71 26.53
C VAL A 147 16.24 -14.68 27.47
N ALA A 148 17.03 -13.62 27.49
CA ALA A 148 18.16 -13.46 28.43
C ALA A 148 17.68 -13.41 29.89
N ALA A 149 16.47 -12.92 30.15
CA ALA A 149 15.82 -12.94 31.46
C ALA A 149 15.20 -14.30 31.86
N GLY A 150 15.32 -15.35 31.00
CA GLY A 150 14.85 -16.69 31.30
C GLY A 150 13.45 -17.02 30.73
N VAL A 151 12.87 -16.16 29.92
CA VAL A 151 11.60 -16.45 29.21
C VAL A 151 11.88 -17.38 28.02
N PRO A 152 11.15 -18.50 27.87
CA PRO A 152 11.30 -19.36 26.70
C PRO A 152 11.05 -18.59 25.39
N THR A 153 11.86 -18.86 24.35
CA THR A 153 11.85 -18.12 23.08
C THR A 153 10.46 -18.08 22.43
N GLU A 154 9.73 -19.18 22.47
CA GLU A 154 8.39 -19.29 21.90
C GLU A 154 7.32 -18.48 22.67
N LYS A 155 7.59 -18.10 23.92
CA LYS A 155 6.68 -17.30 24.75
C LYS A 155 6.93 -15.79 24.65
N ALA A 156 8.13 -15.37 24.30
CA ALA A 156 8.47 -13.94 24.22
C ALA A 156 7.55 -13.13 23.28
N PRO A 157 7.20 -13.61 22.07
CA PRO A 157 6.25 -12.89 21.20
C PRO A 157 4.85 -12.78 21.81
N LEU A 158 4.42 -13.79 22.59
CA LEU A 158 3.09 -13.80 23.22
C LEU A 158 2.95 -12.75 24.33
N LEU A 159 4.07 -12.36 24.96
CA LEU A 159 4.10 -11.29 25.96
C LEU A 159 4.16 -9.92 25.32
N LEU A 160 5.02 -9.73 24.30
CA LEU A 160 5.26 -8.42 23.68
C LEU A 160 4.15 -8.00 22.72
N GLY A 161 3.46 -8.95 22.07
CA GLY A 161 2.39 -8.61 21.13
C GLY A 161 1.22 -7.85 21.78
N PRO A 162 0.65 -8.30 22.92
CA PRO A 162 -0.38 -7.55 23.64
C PRO A 162 0.13 -6.21 24.16
N LEU A 163 1.38 -6.12 24.64
CA LEU A 163 2.00 -4.87 25.10
C LEU A 163 2.07 -3.85 23.96
N LEU A 164 2.58 -4.25 22.78
CA LEU A 164 2.64 -3.37 21.62
C LEU A 164 1.25 -2.88 21.19
N ARG A 165 0.24 -3.73 21.25
CA ARG A 165 -1.15 -3.35 20.97
C ARG A 165 -1.67 -2.30 21.96
N SER A 166 -1.34 -2.43 23.24
CA SER A 166 -1.68 -1.43 24.24
C SER A 166 -1.01 -0.08 23.95
N VAL A 167 0.25 -0.07 23.53
CA VAL A 167 0.95 1.15 23.10
C VAL A 167 0.23 1.78 21.89
N ALA A 168 -0.13 0.99 20.89
CA ALA A 168 -0.85 1.49 19.72
C ALA A 168 -2.20 2.11 20.10
N GLN A 169 -2.96 1.49 21.02
CA GLN A 169 -4.21 2.05 21.53
C GLN A 169 -4.01 3.38 22.26
N ASN A 170 -2.92 3.52 23.02
CA ASN A 170 -2.60 4.79 23.67
C ASN A 170 -2.28 5.89 22.65
N VAL A 171 -1.54 5.56 21.59
CA VAL A 171 -1.27 6.51 20.49
C VAL A 171 -2.57 6.97 19.83
N GLU A 172 -3.50 6.05 19.55
CA GLU A 172 -4.79 6.38 18.92
C GLU A 172 -5.67 7.24 19.83
N ASN A 173 -5.71 6.95 21.13
CA ASN A 173 -6.63 7.59 22.08
C ASN A 173 -6.08 8.87 22.69
N LEU A 174 -4.77 8.95 22.90
CA LEU A 174 -4.12 10.01 23.66
C LEU A 174 -3.19 10.88 22.81
N GLY A 175 -2.86 10.46 21.58
CA GLY A 175 -1.96 11.18 20.69
C GLY A 175 -0.49 11.15 21.15
N MET A 176 -0.11 10.17 21.96
CA MET A 176 1.26 10.02 22.45
C MET A 176 2.15 9.30 21.43
#